data_adb081a51bbcf49f7c96630356ca6c89
#
_entry.id   adb081a51bbcf49f7c96630356ca6c89
#
_cell.length_a   1.000
_cell.length_b   1.000
_cell.length_c   1.000
_cell.angle_alpha   90.00
_cell.angle_beta   90.00
_cell.angle_gamma   90.00
#
_symmetry.space_group_name_H-M   'P 1'
#
loop_
_entity.id
_entity.type
_entity.pdbx_description
1 polymer ?
#
loop_
_entity_poly.entity_id
_entity_poly.type
_entity_poly.pdbx_seq_one_letter_code
_entity_poly.pdbx_strand_id
1 'polypeptide(L)'
;MASCSSKSGDNSNSANGTPDPGKPLDTKALLAYNPKNADKQIDAFMQHLHKVAGFNGNVLVAKKGKIVYQNAFGWANYPHQDSLTLSSQFELASISKTMTSTAILQLMERGKLKLSDSVQQYFPNFPYHGVTIRMLLTHRSGLPNYVYAIDDVFRKEHRDQKKGVTNQQMMDLLAQYKPVRYNLPDKGYHYNNSNFMVLGSIIEKAAHMQYADYMMQNVFLPAGMKHTNVYSKATYDKIPTKVLGHDRNSWRYSVAQNYLDGPVGDKGIYSTVGDLFLFDRALRAGKLIKQSTQDSAYTNRVPLKNGHFGYGYGWHLFEAPNEKVVYHTGWWHGFRHNFLRDMKEDVVIILLDNMTNGSLLHLDDLFKMTGMPVIRAGAYGRDGGEDDEQVKAPTIEKKKQPAKKQKKKPAAKHTTVKKHKAHKH
;
A
#
# COMPACT_ATOMS: atom_id res chain seq x y z
N MET A 1 -48.70 20.31 -52.14
CA MET A 1 -47.70 20.88 -51.23
C MET A 1 -46.93 19.70 -50.64
N ALA A 2 -45.74 19.47 -51.16
CA ALA A 2 -44.89 18.34 -50.75
C ALA A 2 -43.87 18.89 -49.71
N SER A 3 -43.81 18.25 -48.52
CA SER A 3 -42.87 18.56 -47.48
C SER A 3 -41.70 17.57 -47.59
N CYS A 4 -40.52 18.06 -47.94
CA CYS A 4 -39.27 17.31 -47.93
C CYS A 4 -38.72 17.29 -46.51
N SER A 5 -38.57 16.08 -45.90
CA SER A 5 -37.79 15.86 -44.71
C SER A 5 -36.37 15.47 -45.09
N SER A 6 -35.42 16.39 -44.84
CA SER A 6 -33.97 16.13 -44.93
C SER A 6 -33.50 15.31 -43.76
N LYS A 7 -32.99 14.09 -44.01
CA LYS A 7 -32.18 13.31 -43.05
C LYS A 7 -30.77 13.88 -43.08
N SER A 8 -30.37 14.55 -42.03
CA SER A 8 -28.96 14.86 -41.73
C SER A 8 -28.33 13.61 -41.08
N GLY A 9 -27.47 12.95 -41.82
CA GLY A 9 -26.60 11.92 -41.27
C GLY A 9 -25.44 12.58 -40.54
N ASP A 10 -25.43 12.51 -39.22
CA ASP A 10 -24.25 12.86 -38.41
C ASP A 10 -23.39 11.59 -38.24
N ASN A 11 -22.42 11.46 -39.13
CA ASN A 11 -21.27 10.59 -38.97
C ASN A 11 -20.15 11.42 -38.30
N SER A 12 -20.16 11.54 -36.98
CA SER A 12 -19.01 12.01 -36.23
C SER A 12 -18.38 10.83 -35.48
N ASN A 13 -17.43 10.16 -36.15
CA ASN A 13 -16.45 9.29 -35.50
C ASN A 13 -15.50 10.17 -34.66
N SER A 14 -15.90 10.53 -33.43
CA SER A 14 -14.97 11.08 -32.44
C SER A 14 -14.33 9.94 -31.66
N ALA A 15 -13.12 9.56 -32.06
CA ALA A 15 -12.29 8.55 -31.39
C ALA A 15 -11.73 9.03 -30.03
N ASN A 16 -12.32 10.03 -29.39
CA ASN A 16 -11.94 10.58 -28.08
C ASN A 16 -13.16 10.84 -27.18
N GLY A 17 -14.09 9.88 -27.12
CA GLY A 17 -15.20 9.96 -26.17
C GLY A 17 -14.71 9.73 -24.75
N THR A 18 -14.82 10.76 -23.88
CA THR A 18 -14.76 10.57 -22.42
C THR A 18 -15.75 9.47 -22.04
N PRO A 19 -15.31 8.39 -21.33
CA PRO A 19 -16.21 7.30 -20.97
C PRO A 19 -17.35 7.83 -20.11
N ASP A 20 -18.59 7.45 -20.45
CA ASP A 20 -19.77 7.77 -19.65
C ASP A 20 -19.68 7.10 -18.26
N PRO A 21 -19.67 7.87 -17.16
CA PRO A 21 -19.60 7.32 -15.81
C PRO A 21 -20.78 6.39 -15.46
N GLY A 22 -21.93 6.56 -16.13
CA GLY A 22 -23.12 5.72 -15.93
C GLY A 22 -23.04 4.33 -16.57
N LYS A 23 -22.25 4.16 -17.64
CA LYS A 23 -22.22 2.87 -18.38
C LYS A 23 -21.24 1.87 -17.73
N PRO A 24 -21.63 0.60 -17.47
CA PRO A 24 -20.70 -0.43 -16.97
C PRO A 24 -19.46 -0.57 -17.85
N LEU A 25 -18.30 -0.85 -17.25
CA LEU A 25 -17.08 -1.16 -17.99
C LEU A 25 -17.27 -2.47 -18.76
N ASP A 26 -16.92 -2.49 -20.03
CA ASP A 26 -16.79 -3.74 -20.77
C ASP A 26 -15.47 -4.42 -20.39
N THR A 27 -15.49 -5.11 -19.24
CA THR A 27 -14.31 -5.78 -18.71
C THR A 27 -13.79 -6.86 -19.65
N LYS A 28 -14.66 -7.49 -20.45
CA LYS A 28 -14.26 -8.50 -21.44
C LYS A 28 -13.46 -7.86 -22.57
N ALA A 29 -13.91 -6.73 -23.10
CA ALA A 29 -13.17 -6.01 -24.13
C ALA A 29 -11.86 -5.41 -23.58
N LEU A 30 -11.86 -4.88 -22.36
CA LEU A 30 -10.67 -4.32 -21.73
C LEU A 30 -9.59 -5.37 -21.47
N LEU A 31 -9.97 -6.57 -21.04
CA LEU A 31 -9.04 -7.68 -20.77
C LEU A 31 -8.76 -8.53 -22.01
N ALA A 32 -9.32 -8.19 -23.18
CA ALA A 32 -9.07 -8.91 -24.41
C ALA A 32 -7.59 -8.80 -24.80
N TYR A 33 -6.93 -9.94 -24.94
CA TYR A 33 -5.52 -10.03 -25.33
C TYR A 33 -5.30 -11.27 -26.20
N ASN A 34 -4.58 -11.11 -27.30
CA ASN A 34 -4.15 -12.22 -28.13
C ASN A 34 -2.63 -12.37 -28.04
N PRO A 35 -2.10 -13.47 -27.45
CA PRO A 35 -0.65 -13.68 -27.31
C PRO A 35 0.11 -13.67 -28.66
N LYS A 36 -0.57 -13.98 -29.78
CA LYS A 36 0.06 -13.89 -31.12
C LYS A 36 0.41 -12.46 -31.53
N ASN A 37 -0.27 -11.46 -30.92
CA ASN A 37 -0.06 -10.05 -31.16
C ASN A 37 0.77 -9.39 -30.04
N ALA A 38 1.42 -10.20 -29.19
CA ALA A 38 2.29 -9.71 -28.14
C ALA A 38 3.40 -8.82 -28.71
N ASP A 39 3.70 -7.71 -28.00
CA ASP A 39 4.85 -6.88 -28.31
C ASP A 39 6.13 -7.70 -28.11
N LYS A 40 6.82 -8.01 -29.26
CA LYS A 40 7.99 -8.90 -29.27
C LYS A 40 9.20 -8.31 -28.53
N GLN A 41 9.35 -7.00 -28.51
CA GLN A 41 10.45 -6.34 -27.81
C GLN A 41 10.24 -6.44 -26.31
N ILE A 42 9.02 -6.17 -25.83
CA ILE A 42 8.67 -6.32 -24.42
C ILE A 42 8.78 -7.79 -24.00
N ASP A 43 8.32 -8.74 -24.83
CA ASP A 43 8.46 -10.17 -24.53
C ASP A 43 9.93 -10.59 -24.39
N ALA A 44 10.78 -10.23 -25.34
CA ALA A 44 12.21 -10.54 -25.28
C ALA A 44 12.88 -9.93 -24.03
N PHE A 45 12.53 -8.69 -23.70
CA PHE A 45 13.01 -8.04 -22.48
C PHE A 45 12.58 -8.79 -21.21
N MET A 46 11.29 -9.15 -21.09
CA MET A 46 10.76 -9.83 -19.91
C MET A 46 11.33 -11.25 -19.75
N GLN A 47 11.54 -11.97 -20.87
CA GLN A 47 12.25 -13.27 -20.88
C GLN A 47 13.68 -13.11 -20.37
N HIS A 48 14.38 -12.06 -20.81
CA HIS A 48 15.72 -11.76 -20.31
C HIS A 48 15.72 -11.40 -18.82
N LEU A 49 14.80 -10.53 -18.40
CA LEU A 49 14.65 -10.12 -17.00
C LEU A 49 14.39 -11.34 -16.08
N HIS A 50 13.53 -12.26 -16.52
CA HIS A 50 13.28 -13.50 -15.80
C HIS A 50 14.53 -14.38 -15.69
N LYS A 51 15.24 -14.61 -16.81
CA LYS A 51 16.40 -15.52 -16.85
C LYS A 51 17.63 -14.97 -16.15
N VAL A 52 17.89 -13.66 -16.25
CA VAL A 52 19.16 -13.03 -15.81
C VAL A 52 18.99 -12.33 -14.46
N ALA A 53 17.92 -11.55 -14.29
CA ALA A 53 17.67 -10.80 -13.05
C ALA A 53 16.75 -11.55 -12.06
N GLY A 54 16.19 -12.72 -12.46
CA GLY A 54 15.38 -13.57 -11.60
C GLY A 54 13.98 -13.03 -11.33
N PHE A 55 13.39 -12.24 -12.24
CA PHE A 55 11.99 -11.80 -12.11
C PHE A 55 11.09 -13.03 -11.99
N ASN A 56 10.28 -13.09 -10.94
CA ASN A 56 9.36 -14.18 -10.67
C ASN A 56 7.98 -13.60 -10.34
N GLY A 57 7.12 -13.48 -11.35
CA GLY A 57 5.89 -12.73 -11.17
C GLY A 57 5.07 -12.56 -12.45
N ASN A 58 4.03 -11.75 -12.34
CA ASN A 58 3.13 -11.41 -13.44
C ASN A 58 3.41 -9.99 -13.93
N VAL A 59 3.27 -9.81 -15.24
CA VAL A 59 3.43 -8.52 -15.92
C VAL A 59 2.22 -8.24 -16.80
N LEU A 60 1.80 -6.97 -16.85
CA LEU A 60 0.87 -6.43 -17.82
C LEU A 60 1.34 -5.06 -18.29
N VAL A 61 1.41 -4.87 -19.60
CA VAL A 61 1.66 -3.58 -20.24
C VAL A 61 0.49 -3.25 -21.14
N ALA A 62 -0.08 -2.05 -20.96
CA ALA A 62 -1.15 -1.54 -21.80
C ALA A 62 -0.78 -0.17 -22.36
N LYS A 63 -1.18 0.11 -23.59
CA LYS A 63 -1.05 1.40 -24.29
C LYS A 63 -2.40 1.81 -24.85
N LYS A 64 -2.81 3.06 -24.60
CA LYS A 64 -4.08 3.63 -25.10
C LYS A 64 -5.28 2.70 -24.83
N GLY A 65 -5.36 2.20 -23.59
CA GLY A 65 -6.45 1.35 -23.12
C GLY A 65 -6.43 -0.09 -23.62
N LYS A 66 -5.41 -0.53 -24.38
CA LYS A 66 -5.30 -1.90 -24.91
C LYS A 66 -4.08 -2.62 -24.32
N ILE A 67 -4.25 -3.86 -23.90
CA ILE A 67 -3.15 -4.71 -23.45
C ILE A 67 -2.29 -5.06 -24.67
N VAL A 68 -1.01 -4.63 -24.65
CA VAL A 68 -0.02 -4.95 -25.68
C VAL A 68 0.89 -6.11 -25.28
N TYR A 69 1.00 -6.38 -23.96
CA TYR A 69 1.74 -7.51 -23.43
C TYR A 69 1.22 -7.92 -22.06
N GLN A 70 1.10 -9.23 -21.83
CA GLN A 70 0.95 -9.79 -20.49
C GLN A 70 1.49 -11.21 -20.44
N ASN A 71 2.11 -11.58 -19.32
CA ASN A 71 2.62 -12.92 -19.10
C ASN A 71 2.81 -13.21 -17.60
N ALA A 72 3.02 -14.48 -17.27
CA ALA A 72 3.36 -14.98 -15.95
C ALA A 72 4.69 -15.76 -16.01
N PHE A 73 5.60 -15.52 -15.07
CA PHE A 73 6.95 -16.10 -15.04
C PHE A 73 7.22 -16.74 -13.69
N GLY A 74 7.65 -18.01 -13.70
CA GLY A 74 8.14 -18.72 -12.54
C GLY A 74 7.04 -19.28 -11.62
N TRP A 75 7.27 -19.27 -10.31
CA TRP A 75 6.54 -20.07 -9.34
C TRP A 75 5.76 -19.23 -8.34
N ALA A 76 4.49 -19.59 -8.10
CA ALA A 76 3.68 -19.07 -7.01
C ALA A 76 4.21 -19.56 -5.64
N ASN A 77 4.76 -20.76 -5.63
CA ASN A 77 5.33 -21.42 -4.46
C ASN A 77 6.59 -22.19 -4.89
N TYR A 78 7.76 -21.70 -4.53
CA TYR A 78 9.03 -22.31 -4.92
C TYR A 78 9.24 -23.75 -4.41
N PRO A 79 8.98 -24.06 -3.14
CA PRO A 79 9.15 -25.43 -2.64
C PRO A 79 8.30 -26.47 -3.38
N HIS A 80 7.11 -26.11 -3.82
CA HIS A 80 6.18 -27.03 -4.48
C HIS A 80 6.21 -26.89 -6.01
N GLN A 81 6.91 -25.89 -6.55
CA GLN A 81 6.97 -25.58 -7.98
C GLN A 81 5.57 -25.34 -8.60
N ASP A 82 4.67 -24.74 -7.82
CA ASP A 82 3.35 -24.34 -8.31
C ASP A 82 3.53 -23.16 -9.26
N SER A 83 3.17 -23.31 -10.55
CA SER A 83 3.38 -22.28 -11.56
C SER A 83 2.51 -21.04 -11.30
N LEU A 84 3.06 -19.86 -11.55
CA LEU A 84 2.28 -18.64 -11.67
C LEU A 84 1.40 -18.67 -12.91
N THR A 85 0.22 -18.10 -12.79
CA THR A 85 -0.76 -17.88 -13.88
C THR A 85 -1.23 -16.44 -13.83
N LEU A 86 -1.87 -15.95 -14.89
CA LEU A 86 -2.45 -14.60 -14.90
C LEU A 86 -3.58 -14.39 -13.88
N SER A 87 -4.14 -15.48 -13.35
CA SER A 87 -5.12 -15.45 -12.25
C SER A 87 -4.52 -15.54 -10.86
N SER A 88 -3.20 -15.66 -10.74
CA SER A 88 -2.50 -15.69 -9.45
C SER A 88 -2.67 -14.38 -8.70
N GLN A 89 -3.09 -14.44 -7.43
CA GLN A 89 -3.36 -13.28 -6.58
C GLN A 89 -2.17 -12.97 -5.69
N PHE A 90 -1.61 -11.78 -5.87
CA PHE A 90 -0.47 -11.28 -5.11
C PHE A 90 -0.94 -10.34 -3.99
N GLU A 91 -0.29 -10.40 -2.83
CA GLU A 91 -0.38 -9.34 -1.83
C GLU A 91 0.14 -8.04 -2.43
N LEU A 92 -0.72 -7.06 -2.60
CA LEU A 92 -0.35 -5.78 -3.25
C LEU A 92 0.56 -4.89 -2.41
N ALA A 93 0.72 -5.23 -1.13
CA ALA A 93 1.47 -4.40 -0.20
C ALA A 93 1.01 -2.93 -0.26
N SER A 94 1.93 -1.99 -0.36
CA SER A 94 1.61 -0.56 -0.37
C SER A 94 0.82 -0.06 -1.58
N ILE A 95 0.69 -0.82 -2.66
CA ILE A 95 -0.26 -0.47 -3.75
C ILE A 95 -1.69 -0.39 -3.20
N SER A 96 -2.03 -1.14 -2.15
CA SER A 96 -3.32 -1.06 -1.43
C SER A 96 -3.69 0.36 -1.00
N LYS A 97 -2.70 1.21 -0.71
CA LYS A 97 -2.91 2.61 -0.31
C LYS A 97 -3.65 3.42 -1.37
N THR A 98 -3.45 3.12 -2.65
CA THR A 98 -4.13 3.79 -3.76
C THR A 98 -5.64 3.54 -3.73
N MET A 99 -6.04 2.32 -3.38
CA MET A 99 -7.44 1.91 -3.29
C MET A 99 -8.07 2.42 -2.00
N THR A 100 -7.34 2.41 -0.87
CA THR A 100 -7.77 3.03 0.39
C THR A 100 -8.00 4.53 0.23
N SER A 101 -7.08 5.23 -0.48
CA SER A 101 -7.26 6.64 -0.83
C SER A 101 -8.52 6.85 -1.66
N THR A 102 -8.75 6.02 -2.67
CA THR A 102 -9.97 6.07 -3.49
C THR A 102 -11.23 5.94 -2.63
N ALA A 103 -11.26 5.01 -1.67
CA ALA A 103 -12.37 4.82 -0.74
C ALA A 103 -12.62 6.05 0.16
N ILE A 104 -11.57 6.67 0.71
CA ILE A 104 -11.67 7.93 1.47
C ILE A 104 -12.23 9.05 0.60
N LEU A 105 -11.76 9.18 -0.63
CA LEU A 105 -12.23 10.21 -1.55
C LEU A 105 -13.69 9.98 -1.99
N GLN A 106 -14.15 8.72 -2.13
CA GLN A 106 -15.56 8.40 -2.34
C GLN A 106 -16.42 8.83 -1.14
N LEU A 107 -15.97 8.57 0.08
CA LEU A 107 -16.68 9.01 1.29
C LEU A 107 -16.73 10.53 1.38
N MET A 108 -15.66 11.23 0.97
CA MET A 108 -15.63 12.69 0.86
C MET A 108 -16.64 13.18 -0.17
N GLU A 109 -16.68 12.63 -1.39
CA GLU A 109 -17.65 13.00 -2.43
C GLU A 109 -19.11 12.79 -2.02
N ARG A 110 -19.35 11.77 -1.17
CA ARG A 110 -20.68 11.46 -0.61
C ARG A 110 -21.02 12.30 0.64
N GLY A 111 -20.16 13.24 1.05
CA GLY A 111 -20.34 14.07 2.24
C GLY A 111 -20.28 13.31 3.57
N LYS A 112 -19.76 12.08 3.60
CA LYS A 112 -19.64 11.27 4.81
C LYS A 112 -18.45 11.65 5.69
N LEU A 113 -17.47 12.36 5.14
CA LEU A 113 -16.31 12.92 5.82
C LEU A 113 -15.78 14.15 5.08
N LYS A 114 -14.94 14.93 5.76
CA LYS A 114 -14.16 16.03 5.19
C LYS A 114 -12.69 15.73 5.35
N LEU A 115 -11.85 16.11 4.39
CA LEU A 115 -10.39 15.94 4.50
C LEU A 115 -9.76 16.75 5.65
N SER A 116 -10.47 17.77 6.15
CA SER A 116 -10.12 18.54 7.33
C SER A 116 -10.50 17.88 8.66
N ASP A 117 -11.30 16.82 8.64
CA ASP A 117 -11.73 16.15 9.87
C ASP A 117 -10.51 15.59 10.60
N SER A 118 -10.48 15.74 11.92
CA SER A 118 -9.45 15.17 12.78
C SER A 118 -9.73 13.69 13.04
N VAL A 119 -8.68 12.91 13.28
CA VAL A 119 -8.79 11.49 13.65
C VAL A 119 -9.64 11.33 14.92
N GLN A 120 -9.59 12.28 15.86
CA GLN A 120 -10.38 12.25 17.10
C GLN A 120 -11.88 12.30 16.88
N GLN A 121 -12.37 12.78 15.75
CA GLN A 121 -13.82 12.74 15.45
C GLN A 121 -14.34 11.30 15.28
N TYR A 122 -13.47 10.39 14.85
CA TYR A 122 -13.77 8.95 14.65
C TYR A 122 -13.27 8.08 15.80
N PHE A 123 -12.18 8.52 16.45
CA PHE A 123 -11.50 7.82 17.55
C PHE A 123 -11.15 8.82 18.65
N PRO A 124 -12.10 9.12 19.57
CA PRO A 124 -11.90 10.15 20.62
C PRO A 124 -10.65 9.94 21.48
N ASN A 125 -10.28 8.69 21.73
CA ASN A 125 -9.10 8.32 22.53
C ASN A 125 -7.76 8.30 21.74
N PHE A 126 -7.77 8.67 20.44
CA PHE A 126 -6.56 8.70 19.65
C PHE A 126 -5.57 9.73 20.20
N PRO A 127 -4.32 9.32 20.58
CA PRO A 127 -3.48 10.15 21.42
C PRO A 127 -2.73 11.28 20.67
N TYR A 128 -2.80 11.30 19.34
CA TYR A 128 -2.03 12.25 18.51
C TYR A 128 -2.95 13.36 17.99
N HIS A 129 -3.10 14.42 18.78
CA HIS A 129 -3.99 15.54 18.42
C HIS A 129 -3.46 16.33 17.21
N GLY A 130 -4.38 16.96 16.48
CA GLY A 130 -4.11 17.81 15.33
C GLY A 130 -3.86 17.06 14.02
N VAL A 131 -3.99 15.73 13.99
CA VAL A 131 -3.87 14.92 12.78
C VAL A 131 -5.19 14.90 12.02
N THR A 132 -5.17 15.33 10.75
CA THR A 132 -6.33 15.32 9.86
C THR A 132 -6.24 14.20 8.81
N ILE A 133 -7.40 13.86 8.19
CA ILE A 133 -7.47 12.90 7.08
C ILE A 133 -6.54 13.30 5.92
N ARG A 134 -6.48 14.61 5.60
CA ARG A 134 -5.55 15.13 4.58
C ARG A 134 -4.09 14.82 4.89
N MET A 135 -3.67 15.01 6.16
CA MET A 135 -2.30 14.72 6.58
C MET A 135 -1.97 13.23 6.52
N LEU A 136 -2.94 12.36 6.80
CA LEU A 136 -2.78 10.91 6.63
C LEU A 136 -2.58 10.55 5.15
N LEU A 137 -3.44 11.06 4.25
CA LEU A 137 -3.36 10.81 2.81
C LEU A 137 -2.05 11.28 2.17
N THR A 138 -1.37 12.26 2.77
CA THR A 138 -0.14 12.87 2.26
C THR A 138 1.12 12.53 3.06
N HIS A 139 1.05 11.58 3.98
CA HIS A 139 2.15 11.21 4.87
C HIS A 139 2.78 12.39 5.65
N ARG A 140 1.94 13.36 6.07
CA ARG A 140 2.34 14.54 6.84
C ARG A 140 1.81 14.53 8.28
N SER A 141 1.30 13.41 8.75
CA SER A 141 0.72 13.26 10.10
C SER A 141 1.75 13.33 11.23
N GLY A 142 2.99 12.95 10.95
CA GLY A 142 4.05 12.78 11.96
C GLY A 142 3.83 11.61 12.92
N LEU A 143 2.91 10.69 12.65
CA LEU A 143 2.62 9.53 13.49
C LEU A 143 3.84 8.59 13.63
N PRO A 144 3.94 7.83 14.74
CA PRO A 144 4.85 6.69 14.79
C PRO A 144 4.39 5.61 13.80
N ASN A 145 5.33 4.86 13.22
CA ASN A 145 4.99 3.73 12.37
C ASN A 145 4.66 2.50 13.25
N TYR A 146 3.42 2.02 13.18
CA TYR A 146 2.95 0.90 14.01
C TYR A 146 3.74 -0.38 13.76
N VAL A 147 4.23 -0.59 12.52
CA VAL A 147 5.00 -1.76 12.13
C VAL A 147 6.23 -1.95 13.03
N TYR A 148 6.87 -0.86 13.46
CA TYR A 148 8.02 -0.92 14.36
C TYR A 148 7.65 -0.66 15.81
N ALA A 149 6.85 0.38 16.05
CA ALA A 149 6.55 0.84 17.39
C ALA A 149 5.74 -0.18 18.20
N ILE A 150 4.79 -0.87 17.54
CA ILE A 150 3.99 -1.92 18.21
C ILE A 150 4.72 -3.27 18.17
N ASP A 151 5.54 -3.54 17.15
CA ASP A 151 6.39 -4.74 17.14
C ASP A 151 7.35 -4.75 18.33
N ASP A 152 7.94 -3.60 18.67
CA ASP A 152 8.77 -3.45 19.86
C ASP A 152 8.01 -3.76 21.16
N VAL A 153 6.73 -3.34 21.25
CA VAL A 153 5.84 -3.69 22.38
C VAL A 153 5.59 -5.20 22.42
N PHE A 154 5.22 -5.81 21.30
CA PHE A 154 4.93 -7.25 21.22
C PHE A 154 6.13 -8.09 21.64
N ARG A 155 7.33 -7.72 21.20
CA ARG A 155 8.57 -8.41 21.60
C ARG A 155 8.89 -8.25 23.08
N LYS A 156 8.77 -7.03 23.62
CA LYS A 156 9.07 -6.74 25.04
C LYS A 156 8.09 -7.42 26.00
N GLU A 157 6.83 -7.53 25.60
CA GLU A 157 5.79 -8.16 26.42
C GLU A 157 5.58 -9.65 26.10
N HIS A 158 6.40 -10.23 25.22
CA HIS A 158 6.29 -11.63 24.78
C HIS A 158 4.88 -12.01 24.29
N ARG A 159 4.21 -11.09 23.57
CA ARG A 159 2.86 -11.33 23.04
C ARG A 159 2.89 -12.34 21.90
N ASP A 160 1.78 -13.05 21.73
CA ASP A 160 1.61 -14.00 20.62
C ASP A 160 1.64 -13.26 19.27
N GLN A 161 2.68 -13.55 18.49
CA GLN A 161 2.88 -12.97 17.15
C GLN A 161 2.22 -13.78 16.03
N LYS A 162 1.61 -14.93 16.35
CA LYS A 162 0.92 -15.78 15.38
C LYS A 162 -0.50 -15.32 15.11
N LYS A 163 -1.14 -14.67 16.08
CA LYS A 163 -2.52 -14.19 15.98
C LYS A 163 -2.57 -12.80 15.36
N GLY A 164 -3.29 -12.65 14.24
CA GLY A 164 -3.50 -11.35 13.58
C GLY A 164 -4.20 -10.34 14.50
N VAL A 165 -3.80 -9.07 14.37
CA VAL A 165 -4.39 -7.93 15.09
C VAL A 165 -5.32 -7.19 14.14
N THR A 166 -6.53 -6.85 14.57
CA THR A 166 -7.47 -6.04 13.76
C THR A 166 -7.10 -4.56 13.77
N ASN A 167 -7.68 -3.78 12.85
CA ASN A 167 -7.50 -2.32 12.85
C ASN A 167 -7.90 -1.70 14.19
N GLN A 168 -9.06 -2.08 14.76
CA GLN A 168 -9.51 -1.55 16.05
C GLN A 168 -8.50 -1.88 17.17
N GLN A 169 -8.03 -3.13 17.24
CA GLN A 169 -7.01 -3.52 18.22
C GLN A 169 -5.70 -2.73 18.04
N MET A 170 -5.29 -2.44 16.79
CA MET A 170 -4.12 -1.61 16.54
C MET A 170 -4.33 -0.16 16.98
N MET A 171 -5.52 0.42 16.76
CA MET A 171 -5.89 1.74 17.27
C MET A 171 -5.87 1.78 18.81
N ASP A 172 -6.36 0.73 19.47
CA ASP A 172 -6.33 0.60 20.94
C ASP A 172 -4.89 0.49 21.47
N LEU A 173 -4.02 -0.27 20.79
CA LEU A 173 -2.60 -0.38 21.12
C LEU A 173 -1.88 0.99 21.01
N LEU A 174 -2.14 1.73 19.92
CA LEU A 174 -1.60 3.08 19.76
C LEU A 174 -2.08 4.04 20.87
N ALA A 175 -3.35 3.93 21.29
CA ALA A 175 -3.92 4.71 22.38
C ALA A 175 -3.33 4.32 23.74
N GLN A 176 -3.10 3.05 23.97
CA GLN A 176 -2.56 2.50 25.23
C GLN A 176 -1.07 2.85 25.42
N TYR A 177 -0.24 2.57 24.39
CA TYR A 177 1.22 2.68 24.52
C TYR A 177 1.76 4.05 24.13
N LYS A 178 1.03 4.82 23.32
CA LYS A 178 1.39 6.18 22.89
C LYS A 178 2.84 6.29 22.41
N PRO A 179 3.29 5.47 21.44
CA PRO A 179 4.64 5.57 20.93
C PRO A 179 5.00 7.01 20.53
N VAL A 180 6.27 7.37 20.64
CA VAL A 180 6.72 8.74 20.30
C VAL A 180 6.51 9.00 18.82
N ARG A 181 5.91 10.15 18.46
CA ARG A 181 5.72 10.56 17.07
C ARG A 181 7.05 10.99 16.42
N TYR A 182 7.14 10.86 15.10
CA TYR A 182 8.30 11.33 14.34
C TYR A 182 8.35 12.86 14.27
N ASN A 183 7.21 13.50 13.99
CA ASN A 183 7.09 14.95 13.85
C ASN A 183 5.75 15.45 14.39
N LEU A 184 5.66 16.77 14.60
CA LEU A 184 4.37 17.42 14.76
C LEU A 184 3.55 17.33 13.46
N PRO A 185 2.20 17.37 13.53
CA PRO A 185 1.34 17.35 12.35
C PRO A 185 1.74 18.46 11.38
N ASP A 186 1.80 18.12 10.11
CA ASP A 186 2.10 18.99 8.97
C ASP A 186 3.52 19.61 8.94
N LYS A 187 4.46 19.13 9.77
CA LYS A 187 5.83 19.65 9.85
C LYS A 187 6.85 18.91 8.96
N GLY A 188 6.40 17.98 8.12
CA GLY A 188 7.27 17.29 7.17
C GLY A 188 6.57 16.09 6.55
N TYR A 189 7.13 15.64 5.45
CA TYR A 189 6.77 14.38 4.83
C TYR A 189 7.56 13.26 5.49
N HIS A 190 6.85 12.21 5.86
CA HIS A 190 7.44 10.95 6.32
C HIS A 190 6.51 9.81 5.95
N TYR A 191 6.91 9.02 4.95
CA TYR A 191 6.14 7.86 4.52
C TYR A 191 5.90 6.91 5.70
N ASN A 192 4.65 6.49 5.94
CA ASN A 192 4.30 5.81 7.17
C ASN A 192 3.05 4.94 7.00
N ASN A 193 3.17 3.66 7.34
CA ASN A 193 2.07 2.69 7.24
C ASN A 193 0.92 3.01 8.19
N SER A 194 1.19 3.57 9.37
CA SER A 194 0.13 3.99 10.31
C SER A 194 -0.90 4.92 9.68
N ASN A 195 -0.49 5.78 8.73
CA ASN A 195 -1.40 6.70 8.08
C ASN A 195 -2.55 5.96 7.39
N PHE A 196 -2.23 4.94 6.63
CA PHE A 196 -3.22 4.22 5.82
C PHE A 196 -3.97 3.14 6.62
N MET A 197 -3.36 2.57 7.65
CA MET A 197 -4.06 1.74 8.63
C MET A 197 -5.13 2.57 9.36
N VAL A 198 -4.81 3.80 9.81
CA VAL A 198 -5.77 4.73 10.41
C VAL A 198 -6.86 5.13 9.41
N LEU A 199 -6.52 5.39 8.13
CA LEU A 199 -7.50 5.65 7.09
C LEU A 199 -8.44 4.46 6.87
N GLY A 200 -7.93 3.23 6.87
CA GLY A 200 -8.74 2.01 6.86
C GLY A 200 -9.72 1.96 8.02
N SER A 201 -9.26 2.28 9.23
CA SER A 201 -10.10 2.37 10.43
C SER A 201 -11.16 3.49 10.33
N ILE A 202 -10.82 4.63 9.72
CA ILE A 202 -11.77 5.74 9.47
C ILE A 202 -12.86 5.32 8.47
N ILE A 203 -12.49 4.57 7.41
CA ILE A 203 -13.48 4.02 6.46
C ILE A 203 -14.52 3.19 7.21
N GLU A 204 -14.11 2.30 8.12
CA GLU A 204 -15.02 1.47 8.90
C GLU A 204 -15.99 2.31 9.74
N LYS A 205 -15.50 3.37 10.39
CA LYS A 205 -16.34 4.27 11.21
C LYS A 205 -17.27 5.13 10.35
N ALA A 206 -16.75 5.74 9.28
CA ALA A 206 -17.54 6.65 8.44
C ALA A 206 -18.59 5.94 7.57
N ALA A 207 -18.32 4.70 7.18
CA ALA A 207 -19.22 3.89 6.38
C ALA A 207 -20.11 2.96 7.21
N HIS A 208 -19.81 2.76 8.50
CA HIS A 208 -20.44 1.74 9.37
C HIS A 208 -20.37 0.32 8.75
N MET A 209 -19.23 0.00 8.12
CA MET A 209 -18.96 -1.27 7.44
C MET A 209 -17.55 -1.74 7.75
N GLN A 210 -17.29 -3.05 7.70
CA GLN A 210 -15.92 -3.54 7.71
C GLN A 210 -15.18 -3.06 6.45
N TYR A 211 -13.87 -2.80 6.59
CA TYR A 211 -13.03 -2.32 5.48
C TYR A 211 -13.15 -3.23 4.24
N ALA A 212 -13.08 -4.55 4.43
CA ALA A 212 -13.18 -5.52 3.34
C ALA A 212 -14.52 -5.40 2.57
N ASP A 213 -15.62 -5.27 3.29
CA ASP A 213 -16.96 -5.15 2.70
C ASP A 213 -17.13 -3.83 1.95
N TYR A 214 -16.62 -2.73 2.52
CA TYR A 214 -16.61 -1.44 1.83
C TYR A 214 -15.84 -1.50 0.53
N MET A 215 -14.61 -2.04 0.56
CA MET A 215 -13.75 -2.16 -0.61
C MET A 215 -14.40 -3.03 -1.70
N MET A 216 -14.97 -4.17 -1.31
CA MET A 216 -15.68 -5.04 -2.23
C MET A 216 -16.82 -4.32 -2.94
N GLN A 217 -17.72 -3.68 -2.17
CA GLN A 217 -18.93 -3.09 -2.71
C GLN A 217 -18.71 -1.78 -3.46
N ASN A 218 -17.74 -0.97 -3.04
CA ASN A 218 -17.55 0.40 -3.54
C ASN A 218 -16.35 0.59 -4.45
N VAL A 219 -15.38 -0.35 -4.43
CA VAL A 219 -14.18 -0.25 -5.26
C VAL A 219 -14.08 -1.43 -6.23
N PHE A 220 -14.08 -2.67 -5.73
CA PHE A 220 -13.74 -3.83 -6.55
C PHE A 220 -14.87 -4.19 -7.53
N LEU A 221 -16.10 -4.36 -7.06
CA LEU A 221 -17.24 -4.69 -7.92
C LEU A 221 -17.53 -3.59 -8.96
N PRO A 222 -17.56 -2.27 -8.59
CA PRO A 222 -17.76 -1.21 -9.58
C PRO A 222 -16.65 -1.12 -10.64
N ALA A 223 -15.41 -1.49 -10.30
CA ALA A 223 -14.29 -1.57 -11.22
C ALA A 223 -14.27 -2.89 -12.05
N GLY A 224 -15.09 -3.88 -11.71
CA GLY A 224 -15.10 -5.20 -12.33
C GLY A 224 -13.95 -6.12 -11.90
N MET A 225 -13.31 -5.85 -10.75
CA MET A 225 -12.17 -6.58 -10.20
C MET A 225 -12.65 -7.86 -9.50
N LYS A 226 -12.84 -8.93 -10.25
CA LYS A 226 -13.43 -10.19 -9.75
C LYS A 226 -12.44 -11.08 -9.00
N HIS A 227 -11.16 -10.85 -9.14
CA HIS A 227 -10.07 -11.61 -8.52
C HIS A 227 -9.32 -10.78 -7.47
N THR A 228 -10.01 -9.78 -6.87
CA THR A 228 -9.45 -8.91 -5.87
C THR A 228 -10.25 -8.98 -4.58
N ASN A 229 -9.54 -9.16 -3.45
CA ASN A 229 -10.15 -9.23 -2.13
C ASN A 229 -9.22 -8.61 -1.08
N VAL A 230 -9.79 -8.33 0.08
CA VAL A 230 -9.01 -7.99 1.28
C VAL A 230 -8.87 -9.28 2.10
N TYR A 231 -7.63 -9.68 2.33
CA TYR A 231 -7.30 -10.78 3.23
C TYR A 231 -6.45 -10.29 4.39
N SER A 232 -6.77 -10.76 5.57
CA SER A 232 -5.98 -10.55 6.77
C SER A 232 -5.37 -11.88 7.21
N LYS A 233 -4.50 -11.85 8.22
CA LYS A 233 -3.97 -13.07 8.83
C LYS A 233 -5.07 -14.12 9.16
N ALA A 234 -6.25 -13.68 9.57
CA ALA A 234 -7.36 -14.57 9.90
C ALA A 234 -8.05 -15.21 8.68
N THR A 235 -7.89 -14.64 7.49
CA THR A 235 -8.54 -15.09 6.24
C THR A 235 -7.58 -15.53 5.15
N TYR A 236 -6.28 -15.50 5.43
CA TYR A 236 -5.21 -15.77 4.47
C TYR A 236 -5.35 -17.13 3.77
N ASP A 237 -5.79 -18.16 4.48
CA ASP A 237 -5.96 -19.49 3.90
C ASP A 237 -7.16 -19.63 2.95
N LYS A 238 -8.00 -18.58 2.85
CA LYS A 238 -9.13 -18.51 1.92
C LYS A 238 -8.77 -17.98 0.53
N ILE A 239 -7.50 -17.60 0.29
CA ILE A 239 -7.05 -17.08 -1.01
C ILE A 239 -7.07 -18.23 -2.04
N PRO A 240 -7.86 -18.13 -3.14
CA PRO A 240 -8.05 -19.25 -4.08
C PRO A 240 -6.77 -19.61 -4.86
N THR A 241 -6.02 -18.60 -5.30
CA THR A 241 -4.80 -18.74 -6.12
C THR A 241 -3.63 -18.09 -5.41
N LYS A 242 -3.34 -18.60 -4.21
CA LYS A 242 -2.37 -18.02 -3.29
C LYS A 242 -0.95 -18.05 -3.86
N VAL A 243 -0.34 -16.86 -3.88
CA VAL A 243 1.08 -16.67 -4.15
C VAL A 243 1.81 -16.48 -2.83
N LEU A 244 2.94 -17.13 -2.64
CA LEU A 244 3.81 -16.93 -1.48
C LEU A 244 4.92 -15.95 -1.84
N GLY A 245 5.20 -15.02 -0.94
CA GLY A 245 6.33 -14.10 -1.08
C GLY A 245 7.62 -14.75 -0.61
N HIS A 246 8.74 -14.48 -1.29
CA HIS A 246 10.05 -15.05 -1.00
C HIS A 246 11.09 -13.94 -0.83
N ASP A 247 11.92 -14.06 0.21
CA ASP A 247 13.04 -13.15 0.42
C ASP A 247 14.27 -13.62 -0.39
N ARG A 248 15.12 -12.67 -0.79
CA ARG A 248 16.37 -12.88 -1.51
C ARG A 248 17.30 -13.90 -0.84
N ASN A 249 17.41 -13.84 0.49
CA ASN A 249 18.32 -14.68 1.27
C ASN A 249 17.75 -16.09 1.55
N SER A 250 16.46 -16.27 1.37
CA SER A 250 15.75 -17.52 1.65
C SER A 250 14.75 -17.86 0.54
N TRP A 251 15.15 -17.71 -0.71
CA TRP A 251 14.29 -17.89 -1.88
C TRP A 251 13.58 -19.26 -1.94
N ARG A 252 14.13 -20.27 -1.30
CA ARG A 252 13.50 -21.60 -1.20
C ARG A 252 12.36 -21.65 -0.19
N TYR A 253 12.25 -20.65 0.70
CA TYR A 253 11.23 -20.61 1.75
C TYR A 253 10.41 -19.34 1.59
N SER A 254 9.12 -19.46 1.82
CA SER A 254 8.24 -18.30 1.87
C SER A 254 8.46 -17.50 3.15
N VAL A 255 8.26 -16.20 3.06
CA VAL A 255 8.20 -15.33 4.24
C VAL A 255 6.88 -15.58 4.95
N ALA A 256 6.95 -16.02 6.20
CA ALA A 256 5.77 -16.33 7.00
C ALA A 256 4.99 -15.07 7.37
N GLN A 257 3.67 -15.16 7.35
CA GLN A 257 2.81 -14.12 7.90
C GLN A 257 2.88 -14.08 9.42
N ASN A 258 2.76 -12.86 9.97
CA ASN A 258 2.74 -12.63 11.41
C ASN A 258 1.52 -11.76 11.82
N TYR A 259 1.48 -11.27 13.06
CA TYR A 259 0.36 -10.46 13.57
C TYR A 259 0.17 -9.13 12.81
N LEU A 260 1.23 -8.59 12.18
CA LEU A 260 1.18 -7.36 11.38
C LEU A 260 0.44 -7.54 10.03
N ASP A 261 0.13 -8.77 9.64
CA ASP A 261 -0.72 -9.07 8.48
C ASP A 261 -2.23 -9.04 8.83
N GLY A 262 -2.55 -8.65 10.06
CA GLY A 262 -3.93 -8.42 10.50
C GLY A 262 -4.48 -7.07 10.11
N PRO A 263 -3.77 -5.94 10.35
CA PRO A 263 -4.24 -4.61 9.98
C PRO A 263 -4.29 -4.42 8.47
N VAL A 264 -5.31 -3.67 8.02
CA VAL A 264 -5.57 -3.42 6.60
C VAL A 264 -5.69 -1.92 6.31
N GLY A 265 -5.62 -1.55 5.03
CA GLY A 265 -5.67 -0.17 4.56
C GLY A 265 -4.33 0.33 4.03
N ASP A 266 -3.23 0.08 4.73
CA ASP A 266 -1.86 0.28 4.23
C ASP A 266 -1.39 -0.87 3.34
N LYS A 267 -1.97 -2.06 3.52
CA LYS A 267 -1.75 -3.34 2.82
C LYS A 267 -2.98 -4.25 2.99
N GLY A 268 -2.87 -5.53 2.63
CA GLY A 268 -3.91 -6.55 2.84
C GLY A 268 -4.85 -6.73 1.65
N ILE A 269 -4.65 -6.02 0.53
CA ILE A 269 -5.39 -6.26 -0.71
C ILE A 269 -4.58 -7.23 -1.57
N TYR A 270 -5.23 -8.31 -1.99
CA TYR A 270 -4.68 -9.32 -2.91
C TYR A 270 -5.37 -9.18 -4.26
N SER A 271 -4.59 -9.15 -5.35
CA SER A 271 -5.12 -8.87 -6.68
C SER A 271 -4.28 -9.51 -7.79
N THR A 272 -4.74 -9.36 -9.02
CA THR A 272 -4.06 -9.78 -10.25
C THR A 272 -3.64 -8.57 -11.09
N VAL A 273 -2.75 -8.75 -12.05
CA VAL A 273 -2.38 -7.69 -13.00
C VAL A 273 -3.59 -7.21 -13.83
N GLY A 274 -4.50 -8.14 -14.18
CA GLY A 274 -5.73 -7.81 -14.90
C GLY A 274 -6.67 -6.92 -14.09
N ASP A 275 -6.90 -7.26 -12.82
CA ASP A 275 -7.78 -6.46 -11.96
C ASP A 275 -7.18 -5.09 -11.64
N LEU A 276 -5.86 -4.97 -11.46
CA LEU A 276 -5.20 -3.66 -11.33
C LEU A 276 -5.35 -2.80 -12.60
N PHE A 277 -5.31 -3.42 -13.77
CA PHE A 277 -5.60 -2.71 -15.02
C PHE A 277 -7.06 -2.25 -15.08
N LEU A 278 -8.01 -3.06 -14.64
CA LEU A 278 -9.43 -2.65 -14.53
C LEU A 278 -9.61 -1.51 -13.52
N PHE A 279 -8.86 -1.49 -12.41
CA PHE A 279 -8.85 -0.37 -11.46
C PHE A 279 -8.39 0.94 -12.12
N ASP A 280 -7.29 0.90 -12.90
CA ASP A 280 -6.85 2.06 -13.68
C ASP A 280 -7.94 2.54 -14.65
N ARG A 281 -8.56 1.62 -15.40
CA ARG A 281 -9.63 1.96 -16.36
C ARG A 281 -10.85 2.55 -15.67
N ALA A 282 -11.25 2.01 -14.51
CA ALA A 282 -12.36 2.52 -13.72
C ALA A 282 -12.11 3.94 -13.18
N LEU A 283 -10.88 4.21 -12.73
CA LEU A 283 -10.46 5.56 -12.36
C LEU A 283 -10.55 6.51 -13.56
N ARG A 284 -9.89 6.21 -14.69
CA ARG A 284 -9.91 7.04 -15.89
C ARG A 284 -11.32 7.30 -16.42
N ALA A 285 -12.23 6.34 -16.25
CA ALA A 285 -13.64 6.48 -16.63
C ALA A 285 -14.48 7.29 -15.62
N GLY A 286 -13.90 7.78 -14.52
CA GLY A 286 -14.63 8.50 -13.48
C GLY A 286 -15.63 7.66 -12.69
N LYS A 287 -15.54 6.32 -12.76
CA LYS A 287 -16.49 5.40 -12.12
C LYS A 287 -16.33 5.28 -10.62
N LEU A 288 -15.11 5.42 -10.12
CA LEU A 288 -14.80 5.29 -8.71
C LEU A 288 -14.86 6.63 -7.99
N ILE A 289 -14.25 7.65 -8.57
CA ILE A 289 -14.25 9.05 -8.11
C ILE A 289 -14.27 9.99 -9.32
N LYS A 290 -14.84 11.18 -9.16
CA LYS A 290 -14.94 12.20 -10.21
C LYS A 290 -13.57 12.60 -10.73
N GLN A 291 -13.49 13.04 -11.98
CA GLN A 291 -12.23 13.51 -12.56
C GLN A 291 -11.61 14.65 -11.75
N SER A 292 -12.39 15.63 -11.31
CA SER A 292 -11.90 16.74 -10.48
C SER A 292 -11.30 16.26 -9.13
N THR A 293 -11.85 15.18 -8.57
CA THR A 293 -11.31 14.56 -7.37
C THR A 293 -10.00 13.84 -7.66
N GLN A 294 -9.89 13.16 -8.81
CA GLN A 294 -8.64 12.55 -9.27
C GLN A 294 -7.57 13.60 -9.52
N ASP A 295 -7.90 14.70 -10.19
CA ASP A 295 -6.97 15.82 -10.44
C ASP A 295 -6.42 16.36 -9.11
N SER A 296 -7.31 16.52 -8.11
CA SER A 296 -6.89 16.88 -6.75
C SER A 296 -6.01 15.80 -6.11
N ALA A 297 -6.32 14.51 -6.28
CA ALA A 297 -5.53 13.43 -5.73
C ALA A 297 -4.14 13.35 -6.35
N TYR A 298 -4.00 13.67 -7.62
CA TYR A 298 -2.75 13.66 -8.40
C TYR A 298 -2.04 15.01 -8.42
N THR A 299 -2.42 15.94 -7.56
CA THR A 299 -1.68 17.20 -7.33
C THR A 299 -0.54 16.93 -6.35
N ASN A 300 0.67 17.35 -6.72
CA ASN A 300 1.83 17.24 -5.85
C ASN A 300 1.69 18.13 -4.61
N ARG A 301 1.64 17.52 -3.43
CA ARG A 301 1.48 18.20 -2.14
C ARG A 301 2.73 18.16 -1.29
N VAL A 302 3.70 17.36 -1.71
CA VAL A 302 4.95 17.13 -1.00
C VAL A 302 6.06 16.98 -2.05
N PRO A 303 6.62 18.08 -2.55
CA PRO A 303 7.74 18.03 -3.47
C PRO A 303 8.95 17.40 -2.77
N LEU A 304 9.54 16.37 -3.38
CA LEU A 304 10.77 15.74 -2.91
C LEU A 304 12.00 16.49 -3.44
N LYS A 305 13.18 16.24 -2.85
CA LYS A 305 14.41 17.03 -3.06
C LYS A 305 14.87 17.20 -4.50
N ASN A 306 14.56 16.27 -5.40
CA ASN A 306 14.95 16.33 -6.81
C ASN A 306 13.96 17.08 -7.73
N GLY A 307 12.91 17.67 -7.18
CA GLY A 307 11.97 18.55 -7.89
C GLY A 307 10.96 17.87 -8.82
N HIS A 308 11.21 16.63 -9.24
CA HIS A 308 10.33 15.90 -10.17
C HIS A 308 9.42 14.90 -9.46
N PHE A 309 9.78 14.48 -8.26
CA PHE A 309 9.03 13.50 -7.49
C PHE A 309 8.25 14.17 -6.38
N GLY A 310 7.07 13.62 -6.10
CA GLY A 310 6.19 14.11 -5.07
C GLY A 310 5.19 13.06 -4.61
N TYR A 311 4.25 13.51 -3.75
CA TYR A 311 3.19 12.67 -3.24
C TYR A 311 1.86 13.44 -3.21
N GLY A 312 0.82 12.81 -3.74
CA GLY A 312 -0.55 13.29 -3.70
C GLY A 312 -1.38 12.63 -2.60
N TYR A 313 -2.64 12.35 -2.86
CA TYR A 313 -3.47 11.57 -1.94
C TYR A 313 -3.32 10.07 -2.20
N GLY A 314 -2.35 9.43 -1.54
CA GLY A 314 -2.09 8.00 -1.65
C GLY A 314 -1.38 7.57 -2.94
N TRP A 315 -0.74 8.50 -3.65
CA TRP A 315 -0.03 8.23 -4.89
C TRP A 315 1.32 8.93 -4.91
N HIS A 316 2.36 8.22 -5.33
CA HIS A 316 3.60 8.83 -5.77
C HIS A 316 3.37 9.51 -7.12
N LEU A 317 4.07 10.62 -7.34
CA LEU A 317 3.98 11.43 -8.54
C LEU A 317 5.37 11.65 -9.12
N PHE A 318 5.49 11.51 -10.43
CA PHE A 318 6.60 12.05 -11.21
C PHE A 318 6.04 13.08 -12.16
N GLU A 319 6.59 14.29 -12.13
CA GLU A 319 6.17 15.42 -12.94
C GLU A 319 7.40 16.09 -13.57
N ALA A 320 7.45 16.13 -14.89
CA ALA A 320 8.44 16.85 -15.68
C ALA A 320 7.72 17.61 -16.81
N PRO A 321 8.36 18.53 -17.51
CA PRO A 321 7.74 19.20 -18.64
C PRO A 321 7.13 18.21 -19.63
N ASN A 322 5.82 18.27 -19.81
CA ASN A 322 5.04 17.35 -20.65
C ASN A 322 4.97 15.87 -20.21
N GLU A 323 5.39 15.52 -19.00
CA GLU A 323 5.36 14.16 -18.47
C GLU A 323 4.65 14.13 -17.11
N LYS A 324 3.75 13.19 -16.91
CA LYS A 324 3.10 12.97 -15.63
C LYS A 324 2.83 11.49 -15.43
N VAL A 325 3.55 10.89 -14.49
CA VAL A 325 3.32 9.50 -14.06
C VAL A 325 2.77 9.51 -12.65
N VAL A 326 1.64 8.83 -12.48
CA VAL A 326 0.98 8.58 -11.19
C VAL A 326 1.19 7.12 -10.87
N TYR A 327 1.88 6.82 -9.77
CA TYR A 327 2.32 5.45 -9.52
C TYR A 327 2.29 5.09 -8.02
N HIS A 328 2.38 3.81 -7.75
CA HIS A 328 2.74 3.30 -6.42
C HIS A 328 3.56 2.02 -6.56
N THR A 329 4.45 1.80 -5.60
CA THR A 329 5.18 0.55 -5.45
C THR A 329 4.60 -0.25 -4.29
N GLY A 330 4.95 -1.53 -4.21
CA GLY A 330 4.59 -2.39 -3.10
C GLY A 330 5.80 -3.19 -2.62
N TRP A 331 6.00 -3.25 -1.30
CA TRP A 331 7.00 -4.10 -0.69
C TRP A 331 6.51 -4.62 0.66
N TRP A 332 6.31 -5.92 0.75
CA TRP A 332 5.90 -6.58 1.99
C TRP A 332 6.15 -8.09 1.89
N HIS A 333 6.74 -8.70 2.90
CA HIS A 333 6.87 -10.16 3.08
C HIS A 333 7.25 -10.93 1.79
N GLY A 334 8.31 -10.49 1.11
CA GLY A 334 8.82 -11.15 -0.09
C GLY A 334 8.15 -10.72 -1.40
N PHE A 335 7.16 -9.83 -1.34
CA PHE A 335 6.54 -9.23 -2.52
C PHE A 335 7.21 -7.91 -2.87
N ARG A 336 7.38 -7.65 -4.18
CA ARG A 336 7.86 -6.37 -4.72
C ARG A 336 7.10 -6.03 -5.99
N HIS A 337 6.52 -4.82 -6.06
CA HIS A 337 5.58 -4.47 -7.12
C HIS A 337 5.80 -3.08 -7.68
N ASN A 338 5.39 -2.90 -8.95
CA ASN A 338 5.25 -1.61 -9.59
C ASN A 338 3.87 -1.50 -10.25
N PHE A 339 3.16 -0.41 -9.96
CA PHE A 339 1.95 0.01 -10.64
C PHE A 339 2.14 1.44 -11.12
N LEU A 340 2.42 1.59 -12.43
CA LEU A 340 2.82 2.83 -13.06
C LEU A 340 1.78 3.24 -14.11
N ARG A 341 1.38 4.50 -14.09
CA ARG A 341 0.31 5.05 -14.93
C ARG A 341 0.79 6.36 -15.53
N ASP A 342 1.19 6.34 -16.80
CA ASP A 342 1.38 7.57 -17.57
C ASP A 342 0.01 8.17 -17.89
N MET A 343 -0.21 9.38 -17.40
CA MET A 343 -1.52 10.03 -17.52
C MET A 343 -1.72 10.68 -18.87
N LYS A 344 -0.64 11.04 -19.58
CA LYS A 344 -0.68 11.71 -20.86
C LYS A 344 -0.76 10.73 -22.04
N GLU A 345 0.15 9.77 -22.09
CA GLU A 345 0.25 8.82 -23.19
C GLU A 345 -0.66 7.60 -23.01
N ASP A 346 -1.38 7.53 -21.90
CA ASP A 346 -2.22 6.38 -21.50
C ASP A 346 -1.46 5.06 -21.58
N VAL A 347 -0.27 5.03 -20.94
CA VAL A 347 0.52 3.82 -20.75
C VAL A 347 0.35 3.34 -19.31
N VAL A 348 0.15 2.03 -19.15
CA VAL A 348 0.07 1.37 -17.84
C VAL A 348 1.07 0.22 -17.81
N ILE A 349 1.92 0.19 -16.78
CA ILE A 349 2.85 -0.91 -16.52
C ILE A 349 2.54 -1.46 -15.13
N ILE A 350 2.25 -2.76 -15.05
CA ILE A 350 1.99 -3.48 -13.82
C ILE A 350 2.96 -4.66 -13.75
N LEU A 351 3.75 -4.70 -12.68
CA LEU A 351 4.68 -5.78 -12.38
C LEU A 351 4.39 -6.25 -10.96
N LEU A 352 3.94 -7.48 -10.81
CA LEU A 352 3.70 -8.14 -9.52
C LEU A 352 4.73 -9.26 -9.34
N ASP A 353 5.72 -9.03 -8.50
CA ASP A 353 6.84 -9.94 -8.25
C ASP A 353 6.73 -10.50 -6.82
N ASN A 354 6.87 -11.80 -6.65
CA ASN A 354 6.88 -12.45 -5.34
C ASN A 354 8.29 -12.87 -4.88
N MET A 355 9.31 -12.18 -5.41
CA MET A 355 10.72 -12.38 -5.03
C MET A 355 11.43 -11.04 -4.82
N THR A 356 11.89 -10.75 -3.61
CA THR A 356 12.66 -9.53 -3.31
C THR A 356 14.14 -9.69 -3.68
N ASN A 357 14.44 -9.81 -4.97
CA ASN A 357 15.79 -10.07 -5.48
C ASN A 357 16.43 -8.91 -6.25
N GLY A 358 15.74 -7.77 -6.39
CA GLY A 358 16.23 -6.60 -7.12
C GLY A 358 15.96 -6.64 -8.63
N SER A 359 15.22 -7.61 -9.16
CA SER A 359 14.87 -7.69 -10.60
C SER A 359 14.22 -6.40 -11.10
N LEU A 360 13.34 -5.79 -10.31
CA LEU A 360 12.64 -4.54 -10.67
C LEU A 360 13.53 -3.28 -10.64
N LEU A 361 14.83 -3.40 -10.37
CA LEU A 361 15.80 -2.32 -10.53
C LEU A 361 16.30 -2.16 -11.97
N HIS A 362 15.98 -3.10 -12.85
CA HIS A 362 16.49 -3.19 -14.23
C HIS A 362 15.40 -2.94 -15.28
N LEU A 363 14.59 -1.88 -15.12
CA LEU A 363 13.42 -1.60 -15.96
C LEU A 363 13.63 -0.46 -16.98
N ASP A 364 14.82 0.14 -17.05
CA ASP A 364 15.10 1.31 -17.91
C ASP A 364 14.72 1.08 -19.38
N ASP A 365 14.99 -0.11 -19.92
CA ASP A 365 14.65 -0.43 -21.32
C ASP A 365 13.15 -0.66 -21.51
N LEU A 366 12.44 -1.21 -20.50
CA LEU A 366 10.99 -1.33 -20.55
C LEU A 366 10.33 0.06 -20.60
N PHE A 367 10.84 1.02 -19.82
CA PHE A 367 10.35 2.39 -19.85
C PHE A 367 10.57 3.02 -21.23
N LYS A 368 11.75 2.88 -21.83
CA LYS A 368 12.05 3.37 -23.18
C LYS A 368 11.14 2.74 -24.24
N MET A 369 10.97 1.41 -24.24
CA MET A 369 10.11 0.69 -25.20
C MET A 369 8.64 1.10 -25.08
N THR A 370 8.18 1.47 -23.90
CA THR A 370 6.81 1.88 -23.66
C THR A 370 6.59 3.37 -23.90
N GLY A 371 7.64 4.17 -23.97
CA GLY A 371 7.58 5.64 -24.02
C GLY A 371 7.31 6.28 -22.66
N MET A 372 7.33 5.50 -21.58
CA MET A 372 7.17 6.03 -20.23
C MET A 372 8.49 6.66 -19.75
N PRO A 373 8.46 7.78 -19.02
CA PRO A 373 9.66 8.35 -18.39
C PRO A 373 10.39 7.32 -17.53
N VAL A 374 11.72 7.35 -17.54
CA VAL A 374 12.51 6.44 -16.72
C VAL A 374 12.40 6.84 -15.25
N ILE A 375 11.69 6.03 -14.49
CA ILE A 375 11.51 6.19 -13.05
C ILE A 375 12.44 5.19 -12.36
N ARG A 376 13.60 5.65 -11.87
CA ARG A 376 14.60 4.77 -11.26
C ARG A 376 14.25 4.42 -9.82
N ALA A 377 14.60 3.21 -9.42
CA ALA A 377 14.33 2.68 -8.08
C ALA A 377 14.94 3.52 -6.93
N GLY A 378 16.05 4.24 -7.15
CA GLY A 378 16.59 5.21 -6.18
C GLY A 378 15.69 6.42 -5.94
N ALA A 379 14.74 6.69 -6.86
CA ALA A 379 13.67 7.66 -6.66
C ALA A 379 12.53 7.09 -5.79
N TYR A 380 12.50 5.79 -5.59
CA TYR A 380 11.50 5.12 -4.75
C TYR A 380 11.93 5.01 -3.27
N GLY A 381 13.24 5.03 -2.97
CA GLY A 381 13.73 4.61 -1.67
C GLY A 381 14.62 5.60 -0.90
N ARG A 382 15.30 6.54 -1.56
CA ARG A 382 16.25 7.42 -0.85
C ARG A 382 15.66 8.73 -0.30
N ASP A 383 14.44 9.06 -0.66
CA ASP A 383 13.77 10.31 -0.24
C ASP A 383 12.54 10.05 0.67
N GLY A 384 12.63 9.09 1.59
CA GLY A 384 11.55 8.73 2.53
C GLY A 384 10.60 7.65 1.99
N GLY A 385 11.06 6.81 1.06
CA GLY A 385 10.42 5.55 0.70
C GLY A 385 10.76 4.43 1.69
N GLU A 386 10.18 3.28 1.48
CA GLU A 386 10.16 2.12 2.38
C GLU A 386 11.53 1.61 2.90
N ASP A 387 12.66 2.07 2.34
CA ASP A 387 14.02 1.66 2.73
C ASP A 387 14.65 2.52 3.85
N ASP A 388 14.11 3.71 4.18
CA ASP A 388 14.59 4.54 5.30
C ASP A 388 14.05 4.06 6.67
N GLU A 389 13.30 2.98 6.69
CA GLU A 389 12.67 2.43 7.89
C GLU A 389 13.66 1.76 8.89
N GLN A 390 14.95 1.69 8.58
CA GLN A 390 15.99 1.29 9.54
C GLN A 390 16.47 2.42 10.47
N VAL A 391 15.88 3.59 10.41
CA VAL A 391 16.12 4.64 11.42
C VAL A 391 15.53 4.16 12.74
N LYS A 392 16.38 3.95 13.72
CA LYS A 392 16.11 3.46 15.08
C LYS A 392 14.76 3.98 15.60
N ALA A 393 13.85 3.06 15.91
CA ALA A 393 12.59 3.39 16.56
C ALA A 393 12.82 4.34 17.74
N PRO A 394 12.04 5.43 17.88
CA PRO A 394 12.16 6.32 19.02
C PRO A 394 11.94 5.53 20.31
N THR A 395 12.86 5.64 21.24
CA THR A 395 12.83 4.91 22.51
C THR A 395 11.58 5.34 23.31
N ILE A 396 10.82 4.39 23.81
CA ILE A 396 9.68 4.65 24.69
C ILE A 396 10.21 5.34 25.94
N GLU A 397 9.80 6.60 26.19
CA GLU A 397 10.13 7.28 27.43
C GLU A 397 9.61 6.48 28.63
N LYS A 398 10.52 5.97 29.44
CA LYS A 398 10.18 5.39 30.74
C LYS A 398 9.56 6.50 31.59
N LYS A 399 8.25 6.48 31.85
CA LYS A 399 7.66 7.25 32.93
C LYS A 399 8.39 6.87 34.22
N LYS A 400 9.16 7.80 34.80
CA LYS A 400 9.75 7.64 36.15
C LYS A 400 8.59 7.36 37.11
N GLN A 401 8.52 6.16 37.64
CA GLN A 401 7.64 5.88 38.77
C GLN A 401 8.07 6.79 39.92
N PRO A 402 7.14 7.43 40.67
CA PRO A 402 7.50 8.24 41.82
C PRO A 402 8.18 7.33 42.84
N ALA A 403 9.38 7.75 43.28
CA ALA A 403 10.19 7.03 44.25
C ALA A 403 9.38 6.79 45.54
N LYS A 404 9.13 5.51 45.86
CA LYS A 404 8.57 5.12 47.16
C LYS A 404 9.53 5.61 48.24
N LYS A 405 9.12 6.58 49.07
CA LYS A 405 9.81 7.01 50.27
C LYS A 405 10.02 5.78 51.18
N GLN A 406 11.24 5.29 51.27
CA GLN A 406 11.63 4.31 52.28
C GLN A 406 11.55 4.96 53.64
N LYS A 407 10.66 4.49 54.49
CA LYS A 407 10.64 4.82 55.93
C LYS A 407 11.91 4.26 56.56
N LYS A 408 12.81 5.16 57.08
CA LYS A 408 13.94 4.77 57.89
C LYS A 408 13.47 4.01 59.11
N LYS A 409 13.92 2.79 59.33
CA LYS A 409 13.83 2.06 60.63
C LYS A 409 14.86 2.65 61.59
N PRO A 410 14.53 2.76 62.90
CA PRO A 410 15.48 3.29 63.91
C PRO A 410 16.63 2.29 64.17
N ALA A 411 17.81 2.85 64.43
CA ALA A 411 19.03 2.13 64.69
C ALA A 411 18.93 1.36 66.03
N ALA A 412 19.22 0.08 66.01
CA ALA A 412 19.39 -0.76 67.22
C ALA A 412 20.85 -0.60 67.74
N LYS A 413 20.95 -0.32 69.04
CA LYS A 413 22.21 -0.17 69.77
C LYS A 413 23.02 -1.45 69.80
N HIS A 414 24.28 -1.35 69.43
CA HIS A 414 25.28 -2.41 69.65
C HIS A 414 25.57 -2.55 71.15
N THR A 415 25.40 -3.78 71.65
CA THR A 415 25.99 -4.23 72.91
C THR A 415 27.08 -5.24 72.55
N THR A 416 28.32 -4.86 72.86
CA THR A 416 29.53 -5.68 72.76
C THR A 416 29.53 -6.73 73.85
N VAL A 417 29.68 -8.01 73.53
CA VAL A 417 30.08 -9.07 74.44
C VAL A 417 31.29 -9.79 73.84
N LYS A 418 32.45 -9.56 74.54
CA LYS A 418 33.68 -10.41 74.41
C LYS A 418 33.41 -11.78 74.99
N LYS A 419 33.91 -12.86 74.36
CA LYS A 419 34.64 -13.98 75.02
C LYS A 419 34.94 -15.10 74.03
N HIS A 420 36.17 -15.30 73.91
CA HIS A 420 37.07 -16.38 74.37
C HIS A 420 37.23 -17.61 73.42
N LYS A 421 38.50 -17.75 73.09
CA LYS A 421 39.13 -18.91 72.51
C LYS A 421 38.90 -20.16 73.36
N ALA A 422 38.72 -21.32 72.74
CA ALA A 422 39.30 -22.57 73.21
C ALA A 422 39.60 -23.53 72.06
N HIS A 423 40.77 -24.09 72.10
CA HIS A 423 41.39 -25.09 71.25
C HIS A 423 40.82 -26.50 71.45
N LYS A 424 41.18 -27.33 70.43
CA LYS A 424 41.35 -28.84 70.46
C LYS A 424 40.07 -29.57 69.95
N HIS A 425 40.13 -30.47 69.04
CA HIS A 425 41.04 -31.53 68.53
C HIS A 425 40.66 -31.82 67.07
#